data_66cc0581440052f4ed33831af7bf5c53
#
_entry.id   66cc0581440052f4ed33831af7bf5c53
#
_cell.length_a   1.000
_cell.length_b   1.000
_cell.length_c   1.000
_cell.angle_alpha   90.00
_cell.angle_beta   90.00
_cell.angle_gamma   90.00
#
_symmetry.space_group_name_H-M   'P 1'
#
loop_
_entity.id
_entity.type
_entity.pdbx_description
1 polymer ?
#
loop_
_entity_poly.entity_id
_entity_poly.type
_entity_poly.pdbx_seq_one_letter_code
_entity_poly.pdbx_strand_id
1 'polypeptide(L)'
;AHCISQWGHDFRPSYLEIPRFINLLKQRPAVAAFTATATKEIIKEIKRLIGLRNPIEVTTGFDRPNLYYQVLKVSNKSKFLIEYLNENFKTESGIVYCATRKSVESLVKILNDKGFSAVGYHGGMNSEERQNNQDEFILGNKRLIVATNAFGMGIDKPDVRFVIHYNMPKNMEAYYQEAGRAGRDGEKSDCILLYSASDIVKQKLMIQNDDIDPKRQEMLYKNLQYLVNYCNTNDCLRNQILNYFDEDSANDKCKNCSNCIDSSEMIDITLEAQKILSCIYRVNQRYGANMVIQVLRGSKNKKVLEARLDNVSTYGIMKEYSDSAISEIIMTLVSSGYIHMTHDKYPVLKLTSKSADVLSGKIKLHHKKHLLQKKDEKEKDSKST
;
A
#
# COMPACT_ATOMS: atom_id res chain seq x y z
N ALA A 1 17.97 -12.87 3.06
CA ALA A 1 17.69 -14.14 3.75
C ALA A 1 16.18 -14.45 3.82
N HIS A 2 15.32 -13.43 3.83
CA HIS A 2 13.86 -13.61 3.93
C HIS A 2 13.25 -14.52 2.83
N CYS A 3 13.91 -14.69 1.69
CA CYS A 3 13.46 -15.57 0.60
C CYS A 3 13.36 -17.05 0.98
N ILE A 4 13.95 -17.48 2.11
CA ILE A 4 13.84 -18.87 2.59
C ILE A 4 12.50 -19.13 3.28
N SER A 5 11.86 -18.09 3.81
CA SER A 5 10.58 -18.19 4.51
C SER A 5 9.43 -18.30 3.51
N GLN A 6 8.59 -19.34 3.68
CA GLN A 6 7.35 -19.47 2.91
C GLN A 6 6.37 -18.33 3.22
N TRP A 7 6.50 -17.71 4.38
CA TRP A 7 5.73 -16.58 4.86
C TRP A 7 6.34 -15.25 4.43
N GLY A 8 7.57 -15.26 3.87
CA GLY A 8 8.23 -14.09 3.32
C GLY A 8 7.59 -13.62 2.01
N HIS A 9 7.68 -12.32 1.76
CA HIS A 9 7.09 -11.67 0.57
C HIS A 9 7.72 -12.08 -0.77
N ASP A 10 8.91 -12.67 -0.76
CA ASP A 10 9.65 -13.11 -1.96
C ASP A 10 10.22 -14.53 -1.74
N PHE A 11 9.34 -15.48 -1.40
CA PHE A 11 9.73 -16.88 -1.19
C PHE A 11 10.31 -17.48 -2.47
N ARG A 12 11.48 -18.11 -2.32
CA ARG A 12 12.18 -18.82 -3.39
C ARG A 12 12.49 -20.25 -2.96
N PRO A 13 11.82 -21.25 -3.55
CA PRO A 13 11.98 -22.66 -3.14
C PRO A 13 13.45 -23.13 -3.10
N SER A 14 14.28 -22.64 -4.03
CA SER A 14 15.71 -22.98 -4.09
C SER A 14 16.50 -22.61 -2.82
N TYR A 15 16.01 -21.62 -2.04
CA TYR A 15 16.66 -21.27 -0.77
C TYR A 15 16.50 -22.35 0.30
N LEU A 16 15.52 -23.23 0.21
CA LEU A 16 15.35 -24.37 1.11
C LEU A 16 16.47 -25.43 0.95
N GLU A 17 17.19 -25.41 -0.18
CA GLU A 17 18.34 -26.30 -0.41
C GLU A 17 19.61 -25.81 0.29
N ILE A 18 19.67 -24.55 0.75
CA ILE A 18 20.86 -24.00 1.44
C ILE A 18 21.24 -24.81 2.68
N PRO A 19 20.34 -25.15 3.61
CA PRO A 19 20.67 -25.98 4.76
C PRO A 19 21.19 -27.37 4.38
N ARG A 20 20.60 -27.96 3.33
CA ARG A 20 21.04 -29.24 2.80
C ARG A 20 22.46 -29.16 2.26
N PHE A 21 22.77 -28.15 1.47
CA PHE A 21 24.12 -27.89 0.97
C PHE A 21 25.13 -27.71 2.11
N ILE A 22 24.80 -26.90 3.14
CA ILE A 22 25.66 -26.69 4.31
C ILE A 22 25.97 -28.02 5.01
N ASN A 23 25.00 -28.93 5.12
CA ASN A 23 25.17 -30.23 5.77
C ASN A 23 25.99 -31.23 4.94
N LEU A 24 26.14 -31.02 3.63
CA LEU A 24 27.00 -31.86 2.77
C LEU A 24 28.50 -31.49 2.91
N LEU A 25 28.81 -30.32 3.43
CA LEU A 25 30.21 -29.90 3.61
C LEU A 25 30.89 -30.68 4.74
N LYS A 26 32.13 -31.11 4.49
CA LYS A 26 32.95 -31.82 5.50
C LYS A 26 33.11 -31.01 6.79
N GLN A 27 33.21 -29.72 6.66
CA GLN A 27 33.29 -28.79 7.78
C GLN A 27 32.22 -27.69 7.58
N ARG A 28 31.39 -27.46 8.60
CA ARG A 28 30.38 -26.44 8.56
C ARG A 28 31.06 -25.04 8.53
N PRO A 29 30.75 -24.20 7.51
CA PRO A 29 31.27 -22.83 7.47
C PRO A 29 30.57 -21.95 8.50
N ALA A 30 31.11 -20.73 8.73
CA ALA A 30 30.36 -19.67 9.35
C ALA A 30 29.21 -19.27 8.44
N VAL A 31 28.02 -19.13 9.01
CA VAL A 31 26.79 -18.80 8.25
C VAL A 31 26.25 -17.47 8.76
N ALA A 32 26.14 -16.50 7.85
CA ALA A 32 25.53 -15.21 8.10
C ALA A 32 24.29 -15.01 7.22
N ALA A 33 23.21 -14.49 7.79
CA ALA A 33 21.96 -14.22 7.11
C ALA A 33 21.63 -12.71 7.16
N PHE A 34 21.56 -12.06 6.00
CA PHE A 34 21.25 -10.65 5.89
C PHE A 34 19.89 -10.43 5.22
N THR A 35 19.13 -9.49 5.74
CA THR A 35 17.85 -9.05 5.14
C THR A 35 17.57 -7.61 5.54
N ALA A 36 16.99 -6.84 4.61
CA ALA A 36 16.57 -5.46 4.87
C ALA A 36 15.13 -5.37 5.40
N THR A 37 14.35 -6.45 5.24
CA THR A 37 12.90 -6.47 5.54
C THR A 37 12.52 -7.83 6.10
N ALA A 38 12.45 -7.93 7.40
CA ALA A 38 11.94 -9.12 8.06
C ALA A 38 11.26 -8.73 9.38
N THR A 39 10.01 -9.16 9.56
CA THR A 39 9.34 -9.10 10.84
C THR A 39 9.98 -10.05 11.83
N LYS A 40 9.70 -9.90 13.12
CA LYS A 40 10.22 -10.81 14.18
C LYS A 40 9.89 -12.28 13.91
N GLU A 41 8.72 -12.54 13.31
CA GLU A 41 8.30 -13.91 12.94
C GLU A 41 9.18 -14.47 11.83
N ILE A 42 9.44 -13.69 10.78
CA ILE A 42 10.32 -14.09 9.66
C ILE A 42 11.76 -14.29 10.15
N ILE A 43 12.26 -13.47 11.06
CA ILE A 43 13.60 -13.65 11.66
C ILE A 43 13.71 -14.99 12.38
N LYS A 44 12.70 -15.36 13.20
CA LYS A 44 12.64 -16.66 13.87
C LYS A 44 12.66 -17.82 12.86
N GLU A 45 11.90 -17.66 11.77
CA GLU A 45 11.84 -18.69 10.74
C GLU A 45 13.16 -18.82 9.96
N ILE A 46 13.81 -17.71 9.60
CA ILE A 46 15.16 -17.71 8.99
C ILE A 46 16.14 -18.48 9.86
N LYS A 47 16.21 -18.17 11.16
CA LYS A 47 17.09 -18.86 12.11
C LYS A 47 16.86 -20.36 12.11
N ARG A 48 15.58 -20.77 12.16
CA ARG A 48 15.18 -22.19 12.19
C ARG A 48 15.49 -22.89 10.87
N LEU A 49 15.09 -22.31 9.74
CA LEU A 49 15.22 -22.93 8.41
C LEU A 49 16.67 -23.04 7.94
N ILE A 50 17.49 -22.02 8.18
CA ILE A 50 18.94 -22.08 7.85
C ILE A 50 19.71 -22.92 8.88
N GLY A 51 19.12 -23.16 10.05
CA GLY A 51 19.78 -23.85 11.15
C GLY A 51 20.95 -23.07 11.73
N LEU A 52 20.76 -21.76 11.96
CA LEU A 52 21.79 -20.93 12.59
C LEU A 52 22.05 -21.39 14.03
N ARG A 53 23.34 -21.50 14.40
CA ARG A 53 23.79 -21.99 15.72
C ARG A 53 24.17 -20.76 16.56
N ASN A 54 23.42 -20.46 17.62
CA ASN A 54 23.66 -19.34 18.54
C ASN A 54 24.02 -18.04 17.81
N PRO A 55 23.17 -17.59 16.86
CA PRO A 55 23.52 -16.43 16.04
C PRO A 55 23.50 -15.16 16.89
N ILE A 56 24.45 -14.26 16.60
CA ILE A 56 24.36 -12.87 17.04
C ILE A 56 23.33 -12.20 16.14
N GLU A 57 22.37 -11.55 16.73
CA GLU A 57 21.32 -10.81 16.02
C GLU A 57 21.58 -9.31 16.14
N VAL A 58 21.66 -8.63 15.00
CA VAL A 58 21.81 -7.17 14.93
C VAL A 58 20.69 -6.61 14.10
N THR A 59 19.92 -5.70 14.67
CA THR A 59 18.85 -4.96 14.00
C THR A 59 19.18 -3.46 14.10
N THR A 60 19.26 -2.77 12.96
CA THR A 60 19.60 -1.33 12.89
C THR A 60 18.40 -0.41 12.89
N GLY A 61 17.18 -0.98 12.95
CA GLY A 61 15.91 -0.25 12.86
C GLY A 61 15.44 -0.03 11.42
N PHE A 62 14.17 0.36 11.31
CA PHE A 62 13.49 0.60 10.04
C PHE A 62 13.21 2.09 9.80
N ASP A 63 13.46 2.96 10.78
CA ASP A 63 13.21 4.38 10.60
C ASP A 63 14.18 5.03 9.62
N ARG A 64 13.64 5.81 8.72
CA ARG A 64 14.36 6.60 7.71
C ARG A 64 13.87 8.05 7.80
N PRO A 65 14.38 8.84 8.76
CA PRO A 65 13.85 10.18 9.07
C PRO A 65 13.94 11.16 7.90
N ASN A 66 14.84 10.95 6.97
CA ASN A 66 15.02 11.78 5.76
C ASN A 66 13.97 11.52 4.67
N LEU A 67 13.18 10.44 4.75
CA LEU A 67 12.16 10.13 3.76
C LEU A 67 10.82 10.79 4.12
N TYR A 68 10.24 11.53 3.19
CA TYR A 68 8.89 12.03 3.27
C TYR A 68 7.92 11.03 2.66
N TYR A 69 6.90 10.59 3.41
CA TYR A 69 5.92 9.63 2.93
C TYR A 69 4.59 10.31 2.61
N GLN A 70 4.04 10.02 1.43
CA GLN A 70 2.74 10.54 1.01
C GLN A 70 1.93 9.49 0.25
N VAL A 71 0.64 9.41 0.55
CA VAL A 71 -0.33 8.62 -0.22
C VAL A 71 -1.34 9.57 -0.85
N LEU A 72 -1.54 9.46 -2.16
CA LEU A 72 -2.42 10.33 -2.94
C LEU A 72 -3.44 9.52 -3.73
N LYS A 73 -4.71 9.95 -3.65
CA LYS A 73 -5.83 9.42 -4.46
C LYS A 73 -6.08 10.38 -5.62
N VAL A 74 -5.51 10.08 -6.78
CA VAL A 74 -5.60 10.94 -7.96
C VAL A 74 -6.40 10.27 -9.08
N SER A 75 -7.23 11.03 -9.78
CA SER A 75 -8.04 10.54 -10.90
C SER A 75 -7.20 10.29 -12.16
N ASN A 76 -6.22 11.16 -12.43
CA ASN A 76 -5.31 11.06 -13.57
C ASN A 76 -3.86 11.02 -13.09
N LYS A 77 -3.32 9.81 -12.95
CA LYS A 77 -1.97 9.60 -12.41
C LYS A 77 -0.86 10.14 -13.30
N SER A 78 -1.01 10.08 -14.64
CA SER A 78 0.02 10.60 -15.56
C SER A 78 0.08 12.12 -15.56
N LYS A 79 -1.08 12.79 -15.55
CA LYS A 79 -1.13 14.24 -15.42
C LYS A 79 -0.49 14.68 -14.10
N PHE A 80 -0.90 14.10 -12.98
CA PHE A 80 -0.32 14.39 -11.67
C PHE A 80 1.20 14.19 -11.67
N LEU A 81 1.70 13.06 -12.19
CA LEU A 81 3.13 12.77 -12.21
C LEU A 81 3.92 13.85 -12.97
N ILE A 82 3.44 14.26 -14.15
CA ILE A 82 4.09 15.31 -14.96
C ILE A 82 4.12 16.64 -14.21
N GLU A 83 3.00 17.07 -13.64
CA GLU A 83 2.91 18.30 -12.85
C GLU A 83 3.84 18.24 -11.64
N TYR A 84 3.78 17.17 -10.88
CA TYR A 84 4.61 16.97 -9.69
C TYR A 84 6.12 17.01 -9.99
N LEU A 85 6.56 16.36 -11.07
CA LEU A 85 7.95 16.37 -11.50
C LEU A 85 8.40 17.77 -11.96
N ASN A 86 7.55 18.51 -12.66
CA ASN A 86 7.86 19.87 -13.12
C ASN A 86 7.97 20.86 -11.96
N GLU A 87 7.15 20.71 -10.94
CA GLU A 87 7.10 21.60 -9.78
C GLU A 87 8.23 21.33 -8.78
N ASN A 88 8.53 20.06 -8.52
CA ASN A 88 9.38 19.67 -7.40
C ASN A 88 10.76 19.14 -7.81
N PHE A 89 10.87 18.52 -9.00
CA PHE A 89 12.08 17.78 -9.40
C PHE A 89 12.47 18.07 -10.86
N LYS A 90 13.17 19.17 -11.11
CA LYS A 90 13.58 19.57 -12.47
C LYS A 90 14.82 18.84 -12.97
N THR A 91 15.77 18.58 -12.10
CA THR A 91 17.10 18.02 -12.42
C THR A 91 17.43 16.73 -11.67
N GLU A 92 16.71 16.43 -10.62
CA GLU A 92 17.00 15.37 -9.68
C GLU A 92 16.68 13.99 -10.25
N SER A 93 17.40 12.98 -9.75
CA SER A 93 17.19 11.58 -10.12
C SER A 93 16.03 10.94 -9.34
N GLY A 94 15.21 10.13 -10.03
CA GLY A 94 14.11 9.45 -9.39
C GLY A 94 13.67 8.15 -10.05
N ILE A 95 12.93 7.36 -9.30
CA ILE A 95 12.41 6.05 -9.70
C ILE A 95 10.88 6.10 -9.72
N VAL A 96 10.26 5.58 -10.78
CA VAL A 96 8.80 5.42 -10.88
C VAL A 96 8.46 3.95 -11.03
N TYR A 97 7.80 3.37 -10.03
CA TYR A 97 7.40 1.96 -10.06
C TYR A 97 6.01 1.76 -10.66
N CYS A 98 5.91 0.87 -11.64
CA CYS A 98 4.70 0.45 -12.31
C CYS A 98 4.41 -1.04 -12.09
N ALA A 99 3.14 -1.44 -12.06
CA ALA A 99 2.74 -2.83 -11.86
C ALA A 99 2.98 -3.73 -13.09
N THR A 100 2.99 -3.18 -14.32
CA THR A 100 3.06 -3.96 -15.56
C THR A 100 4.10 -3.41 -16.55
N ARG A 101 4.62 -4.29 -17.40
CA ARG A 101 5.54 -3.94 -18.51
C ARG A 101 4.93 -2.87 -19.41
N LYS A 102 3.68 -3.09 -19.85
CA LYS A 102 2.93 -2.14 -20.69
C LYS A 102 2.80 -0.76 -20.07
N SER A 103 2.61 -0.68 -18.73
CA SER A 103 2.56 0.61 -18.02
C SER A 103 3.91 1.30 -18.02
N VAL A 104 5.02 0.55 -17.89
CA VAL A 104 6.39 1.09 -17.98
C VAL A 104 6.62 1.70 -19.36
N GLU A 105 6.40 0.94 -20.44
CA GLU A 105 6.62 1.39 -21.82
C GLU A 105 5.78 2.64 -22.15
N SER A 106 4.48 2.61 -21.80
CA SER A 106 3.59 3.74 -22.04
C SER A 106 4.02 4.99 -21.26
N LEU A 107 4.44 4.83 -20.00
CA LEU A 107 4.80 5.96 -19.16
C LEU A 107 6.15 6.57 -19.58
N VAL A 108 7.13 5.74 -19.96
CA VAL A 108 8.40 6.21 -20.53
C VAL A 108 8.15 7.07 -21.78
N LYS A 109 7.29 6.60 -22.68
CA LYS A 109 6.92 7.38 -23.87
C LYS A 109 6.32 8.73 -23.51
N ILE A 110 5.31 8.74 -22.61
CA ILE A 110 4.65 9.97 -22.16
C ILE A 110 5.65 10.94 -21.54
N LEU A 111 6.55 10.45 -20.68
CA LEU A 111 7.55 11.29 -20.02
C LEU A 111 8.55 11.89 -21.03
N ASN A 112 9.07 11.09 -21.96
CA ASN A 112 9.99 11.56 -23.01
C ASN A 112 9.31 12.56 -23.96
N ASP A 113 8.05 12.33 -24.34
CA ASP A 113 7.24 13.27 -25.15
C ASP A 113 7.03 14.63 -24.43
N LYS A 114 7.13 14.65 -23.10
CA LYS A 114 7.08 15.87 -22.25
C LYS A 114 8.45 16.44 -21.89
N GLY A 115 9.52 15.94 -22.51
CA GLY A 115 10.88 16.46 -22.33
C GLY A 115 11.63 15.92 -21.12
N PHE A 116 11.09 14.91 -20.41
CA PHE A 116 11.81 14.24 -19.34
C PHE A 116 12.78 13.21 -19.93
N SER A 117 13.99 13.09 -19.34
CA SER A 117 14.96 12.08 -19.73
C SER A 117 14.71 10.77 -18.98
N ALA A 118 13.84 9.90 -19.53
CA ALA A 118 13.39 8.67 -18.88
C ALA A 118 13.78 7.41 -19.67
N VAL A 119 14.15 6.34 -18.93
CA VAL A 119 14.36 4.99 -19.46
C VAL A 119 13.46 3.99 -18.75
N GLY A 120 13.18 2.87 -19.44
CA GLY A 120 12.37 1.78 -18.90
C GLY A 120 13.22 0.64 -18.35
N TYR A 121 12.67 -0.12 -17.38
CA TYR A 121 13.29 -1.35 -16.88
C TYR A 121 12.22 -2.37 -16.48
N HIS A 122 12.19 -3.53 -17.15
CA HIS A 122 11.31 -4.63 -16.79
C HIS A 122 11.83 -5.98 -17.29
N GLY A 123 11.34 -7.06 -16.69
CA GLY A 123 11.79 -8.42 -16.99
C GLY A 123 11.47 -8.95 -18.41
N GLY A 124 10.75 -8.17 -19.24
CA GLY A 124 10.50 -8.49 -20.64
C GLY A 124 11.55 -7.97 -21.61
N MET A 125 12.43 -7.08 -21.17
CA MET A 125 13.56 -6.58 -21.95
C MET A 125 14.67 -7.63 -22.02
N ASN A 126 15.49 -7.59 -23.07
CA ASN A 126 16.69 -8.41 -23.14
C ASN A 126 17.74 -7.95 -22.10
N SER A 127 18.76 -8.78 -21.84
CA SER A 127 19.73 -8.51 -20.78
C SER A 127 20.60 -7.28 -21.07
N GLU A 128 20.96 -7.06 -22.32
CA GLU A 128 21.78 -5.92 -22.76
C GLU A 128 21.03 -4.61 -22.59
N GLU A 129 19.80 -4.53 -23.08
CA GLU A 129 18.94 -3.35 -22.94
C GLU A 129 18.70 -3.00 -21.46
N ARG A 130 18.46 -4.02 -20.61
CA ARG A 130 18.29 -3.80 -19.17
C ARG A 130 19.55 -3.25 -18.53
N GLN A 131 20.71 -3.80 -18.89
CA GLN A 131 21.99 -3.33 -18.37
C GLN A 131 22.26 -1.89 -18.80
N ASN A 132 22.10 -1.59 -20.08
CA ASN A 132 22.30 -0.25 -20.62
C ASN A 132 21.38 0.79 -19.96
N ASN A 133 20.09 0.50 -19.81
CA ASN A 133 19.13 1.41 -19.17
C ASN A 133 19.46 1.63 -17.68
N GLN A 134 19.93 0.58 -17.01
CA GLN A 134 20.37 0.67 -15.62
C GLN A 134 21.62 1.55 -15.50
N ASP A 135 22.62 1.34 -16.35
CA ASP A 135 23.87 2.08 -16.34
C ASP A 135 23.64 3.56 -16.69
N GLU A 136 22.79 3.86 -17.68
CA GLU A 136 22.37 5.22 -18.02
C GLU A 136 21.74 5.95 -16.83
N PHE A 137 20.92 5.25 -16.04
CA PHE A 137 20.32 5.83 -14.83
C PHE A 137 21.36 5.98 -13.70
N ILE A 138 22.20 4.98 -13.45
CA ILE A 138 23.21 5.02 -12.37
C ILE A 138 24.23 6.12 -12.63
N LEU A 139 24.71 6.25 -13.87
CA LEU A 139 25.70 7.27 -14.28
C LEU A 139 25.08 8.69 -14.35
N GLY A 140 23.75 8.82 -14.28
CA GLY A 140 23.06 10.10 -14.32
C GLY A 140 22.82 10.64 -15.74
N ASN A 141 23.14 9.90 -16.80
CA ASN A 141 22.81 10.24 -18.19
C ASN A 141 21.29 10.31 -18.40
N LYS A 142 20.56 9.44 -17.71
CA LYS A 142 19.10 9.43 -17.61
C LYS A 142 18.71 9.65 -16.16
N ARG A 143 17.93 10.70 -15.91
CA ARG A 143 17.54 11.05 -14.54
C ARG A 143 16.35 10.27 -14.02
N LEU A 144 15.50 9.74 -14.90
CA LEU A 144 14.31 8.97 -14.52
C LEU A 144 14.45 7.52 -14.99
N ILE A 145 14.14 6.60 -14.09
CA ILE A 145 13.89 5.22 -14.45
C ILE A 145 12.44 4.84 -14.10
N VAL A 146 11.71 4.35 -15.10
CA VAL A 146 10.37 3.79 -14.92
C VAL A 146 10.49 2.28 -14.94
N ALA A 147 10.09 1.61 -13.87
CA ALA A 147 10.39 0.20 -13.73
C ALA A 147 9.25 -0.62 -13.14
N THR A 148 9.28 -1.94 -13.37
CA THR A 148 8.56 -2.90 -12.53
C THR A 148 9.42 -3.27 -11.33
N ASN A 149 8.88 -4.09 -10.41
CA ASN A 149 9.63 -4.66 -9.29
C ASN A 149 10.88 -5.47 -9.68
N ALA A 150 11.10 -5.73 -10.98
CA ALA A 150 12.34 -6.32 -11.50
C ALA A 150 13.55 -5.40 -11.29
N PHE A 151 13.34 -4.07 -11.22
CA PHE A 151 14.37 -3.10 -10.88
C PHE A 151 14.50 -3.01 -9.37
N GLY A 152 15.46 -3.75 -8.83
CA GLY A 152 15.50 -3.87 -7.39
C GLY A 152 16.83 -4.29 -6.82
N MET A 153 17.14 -5.57 -6.83
CA MET A 153 18.35 -6.09 -6.18
C MET A 153 19.61 -5.58 -6.86
N GLY A 154 20.58 -5.11 -6.05
CA GLY A 154 21.87 -4.65 -6.56
C GLY A 154 21.91 -3.21 -7.06
N ILE A 155 20.82 -2.45 -6.98
CA ILE A 155 20.79 -1.04 -7.34
C ILE A 155 21.27 -0.21 -6.15
N ASP A 156 22.40 0.45 -6.31
CA ASP A 156 22.97 1.36 -5.31
C ASP A 156 23.28 2.72 -5.95
N LYS A 157 22.26 3.60 -6.01
CA LYS A 157 22.39 5.01 -6.40
C LYS A 157 22.02 5.84 -5.18
N PRO A 158 22.95 6.57 -4.56
CA PRO A 158 22.71 7.27 -3.30
C PRO A 158 21.78 8.48 -3.43
N ASP A 159 21.86 9.18 -4.55
CA ASP A 159 21.24 10.47 -4.85
C ASP A 159 19.84 10.39 -5.49
N VAL A 160 19.09 9.34 -5.22
CA VAL A 160 17.67 9.23 -5.65
C VAL A 160 16.82 10.15 -4.77
N ARG A 161 16.30 11.23 -5.35
CA ARG A 161 15.52 12.24 -4.60
C ARG A 161 14.05 11.89 -4.45
N PHE A 162 13.52 11.02 -5.31
CA PHE A 162 12.14 10.55 -5.14
C PHE A 162 11.95 9.12 -5.65
N VAL A 163 11.02 8.43 -5.00
CA VAL A 163 10.45 7.17 -5.46
C VAL A 163 8.95 7.32 -5.53
N ILE A 164 8.38 7.17 -6.73
CA ILE A 164 6.94 7.28 -6.96
C ILE A 164 6.38 5.92 -7.34
N HIS A 165 5.46 5.40 -6.55
CA HIS A 165 4.68 4.22 -6.89
C HIS A 165 3.48 4.65 -7.72
N TYR A 166 3.59 4.54 -9.04
CA TYR A 166 2.51 4.83 -9.99
C TYR A 166 1.33 3.86 -9.84
N ASN A 167 1.61 2.64 -9.45
CA ASN A 167 0.62 1.65 -9.00
C ASN A 167 1.01 1.15 -7.61
N MET A 168 -0.02 0.73 -6.84
CA MET A 168 0.20 0.14 -5.53
C MET A 168 1.05 -1.14 -5.64
N PRO A 169 2.13 -1.29 -4.87
CA PRO A 169 2.93 -2.51 -4.80
C PRO A 169 2.13 -3.67 -4.20
N LYS A 170 2.72 -4.86 -4.20
CA LYS A 170 2.01 -6.09 -3.78
C LYS A 170 1.77 -6.16 -2.26
N ASN A 171 2.63 -5.55 -1.44
CA ASN A 171 2.58 -5.56 0.02
C ASN A 171 3.47 -4.47 0.63
N MET A 172 3.48 -4.37 1.97
CA MET A 172 4.25 -3.39 2.72
C MET A 172 5.76 -3.57 2.59
N GLU A 173 6.25 -4.80 2.55
CA GLU A 173 7.68 -5.10 2.42
C GLU A 173 8.22 -4.63 1.07
N ALA A 174 7.47 -4.91 -0.02
CA ALA A 174 7.83 -4.41 -1.35
C ALA A 174 7.81 -2.89 -1.38
N TYR A 175 6.77 -2.26 -0.83
CA TYR A 175 6.69 -0.81 -0.71
C TYR A 175 7.91 -0.24 0.03
N TYR A 176 8.23 -0.77 1.20
CA TYR A 176 9.34 -0.29 2.03
C TYR A 176 10.70 -0.47 1.33
N GLN A 177 10.93 -1.63 0.69
CA GLN A 177 12.18 -1.89 -0.05
C GLN A 177 12.35 -0.97 -1.26
N GLU A 178 11.26 -0.70 -1.99
CA GLU A 178 11.25 0.15 -3.17
C GLU A 178 11.39 1.63 -2.75
N ALA A 179 10.61 2.11 -1.79
CA ALA A 179 10.69 3.45 -1.22
C ALA A 179 12.06 3.73 -0.58
N GLY A 180 12.64 2.73 0.09
CA GLY A 180 13.95 2.80 0.74
C GLY A 180 15.15 3.02 -0.19
N ARG A 181 14.92 3.03 -1.51
CA ARG A 181 15.95 3.40 -2.51
C ARG A 181 16.16 4.90 -2.57
N ALA A 182 15.20 5.69 -2.11
CA ALA A 182 15.34 7.13 -2.00
C ALA A 182 16.31 7.52 -0.87
N GLY A 183 17.08 8.57 -1.08
CA GLY A 183 17.88 9.25 -0.05
C GLY A 183 18.83 8.36 0.72
N ARG A 184 19.56 7.46 0.07
CA ARG A 184 20.57 6.61 0.74
C ARG A 184 21.74 7.39 1.28
N ASP A 185 21.98 8.57 0.72
CA ASP A 185 22.97 9.55 1.19
C ASP A 185 22.51 10.33 2.43
N GLY A 186 21.29 10.10 2.94
CA GLY A 186 20.73 10.80 4.09
C GLY A 186 20.00 12.09 3.74
N GLU A 187 20.07 12.55 2.49
CA GLU A 187 19.37 13.75 2.04
C GLU A 187 17.85 13.54 1.93
N LYS A 188 17.09 14.65 2.10
CA LYS A 188 15.65 14.64 2.01
C LYS A 188 15.18 14.07 0.68
N SER A 189 14.21 13.16 0.73
CA SER A 189 13.70 12.49 -0.45
C SER A 189 12.24 12.10 -0.27
N ASP A 190 11.50 12.09 -1.39
CA ASP A 190 10.05 11.88 -1.40
C ASP A 190 9.68 10.44 -1.79
N CYS A 191 8.77 9.85 -1.03
CA CYS A 191 8.19 8.54 -1.28
C CYS A 191 6.68 8.69 -1.47
N ILE A 192 6.24 8.74 -2.74
CA ILE A 192 4.85 9.03 -3.12
C ILE A 192 4.18 7.75 -3.60
N LEU A 193 3.01 7.44 -3.06
CA LEU A 193 2.19 6.34 -3.53
C LEU A 193 0.89 6.85 -4.15
N LEU A 194 0.71 6.63 -5.46
CA LEU A 194 -0.51 6.98 -6.18
C LEU A 194 -1.51 5.82 -6.08
N TYR A 195 -2.39 5.89 -5.10
CA TYR A 195 -3.36 4.86 -4.80
C TYR A 195 -4.62 4.97 -5.63
N SER A 196 -5.13 3.82 -6.10
CA SER A 196 -6.48 3.71 -6.65
C SER A 196 -7.11 2.35 -6.31
N ALA A 197 -8.44 2.31 -6.16
CA ALA A 197 -9.16 1.07 -5.89
C ALA A 197 -8.96 0.00 -6.99
N SER A 198 -8.72 0.42 -8.24
CA SER A 198 -8.43 -0.49 -9.35
C SER A 198 -7.10 -1.25 -9.17
N ASP A 199 -6.15 -0.69 -8.42
CA ASP A 199 -4.88 -1.37 -8.13
C ASP A 199 -5.10 -2.58 -7.21
N ILE A 200 -6.04 -2.48 -6.26
CA ILE A 200 -6.42 -3.63 -5.39
C ILE A 200 -6.95 -4.79 -6.24
N VAL A 201 -7.85 -4.47 -7.20
CA VAL A 201 -8.43 -5.49 -8.08
C VAL A 201 -7.33 -6.19 -8.88
N LYS A 202 -6.38 -5.44 -9.43
CA LYS A 202 -5.24 -6.00 -10.19
C LYS A 202 -4.37 -6.90 -9.31
N GLN A 203 -4.04 -6.46 -8.09
CA GLN A 203 -3.25 -7.27 -7.16
C GLN A 203 -3.98 -8.56 -6.76
N LYS A 204 -5.29 -8.49 -6.50
CA LYS A 204 -6.10 -9.68 -6.21
C LYS A 204 -6.12 -10.66 -7.38
N LEU A 205 -6.27 -10.17 -8.62
CA LEU A 205 -6.22 -11.02 -9.82
C LEU A 205 -4.84 -11.70 -9.98
N MET A 206 -3.75 -11.02 -9.69
CA MET A 206 -2.41 -11.63 -9.71
C MET A 206 -2.31 -12.76 -8.68
N ILE A 207 -2.77 -12.52 -7.44
CA ILE A 207 -2.78 -13.54 -6.38
C ILE A 207 -3.66 -14.76 -6.76
N GLN A 208 -4.77 -14.55 -7.47
CA GLN A 208 -5.68 -15.63 -7.88
C GLN A 208 -5.14 -16.48 -9.02
N ASN A 209 -4.36 -15.87 -9.92
CA ASN A 209 -3.84 -16.56 -11.11
C ASN A 209 -2.58 -17.38 -10.83
N ASP A 210 -1.96 -17.19 -9.66
CA ASP A 210 -0.83 -17.99 -9.23
C ASP A 210 -1.33 -19.35 -8.71
N ASP A 211 -0.77 -20.45 -9.20
CA ASP A 211 -1.04 -21.80 -8.69
C ASP A 211 -0.26 -22.02 -7.38
N ILE A 212 -0.79 -21.47 -6.30
CA ILE A 212 -0.17 -21.45 -4.97
C ILE A 212 -1.06 -22.11 -3.93
N ASP A 213 -0.42 -22.65 -2.89
CA ASP A 213 -1.11 -23.22 -1.73
C ASP A 213 -2.15 -22.25 -1.13
N PRO A 214 -3.36 -22.73 -0.77
CA PRO A 214 -4.43 -21.89 -0.21
C PRO A 214 -4.01 -21.08 1.02
N LYS A 215 -3.18 -21.64 1.93
CA LYS A 215 -2.71 -20.93 3.12
C LYS A 215 -1.80 -19.78 2.73
N ARG A 216 -0.94 -19.98 1.72
CA ARG A 216 -0.09 -18.93 1.18
C ARG A 216 -0.92 -17.86 0.48
N GLN A 217 -1.97 -18.24 -0.25
CA GLN A 217 -2.89 -17.29 -0.88
C GLN A 217 -3.58 -16.39 0.17
N GLU A 218 -4.07 -16.99 1.26
CA GLU A 218 -4.66 -16.23 2.39
C GLU A 218 -3.67 -15.22 2.97
N MET A 219 -2.41 -15.64 3.18
CA MET A 219 -1.36 -14.75 3.66
C MET A 219 -1.09 -13.58 2.70
N LEU A 220 -1.04 -13.84 1.38
CA LEU A 220 -0.83 -12.78 0.39
C LEU A 220 -1.98 -11.77 0.40
N TYR A 221 -3.22 -12.23 0.58
CA TYR A 221 -4.37 -11.33 0.77
C TYR A 221 -4.25 -10.52 2.07
N LYS A 222 -3.80 -11.13 3.17
CA LYS A 222 -3.55 -10.43 4.43
C LYS A 222 -2.48 -9.34 4.26
N ASN A 223 -1.38 -9.66 3.60
CA ASN A 223 -0.29 -8.71 3.34
C ASN A 223 -0.74 -7.56 2.42
N LEU A 224 -1.53 -7.86 1.39
CA LEU A 224 -2.15 -6.84 0.55
C LEU A 224 -3.07 -5.93 1.37
N GLN A 225 -3.85 -6.49 2.30
CA GLN A 225 -4.77 -5.72 3.15
C GLN A 225 -4.02 -4.75 4.07
N TYR A 226 -2.86 -5.12 4.61
CA TYR A 226 -2.01 -4.19 5.37
C TYR A 226 -1.65 -2.95 4.55
N LEU A 227 -1.24 -3.13 3.29
CA LEU A 227 -0.92 -2.01 2.42
C LEU A 227 -2.15 -1.17 2.05
N VAL A 228 -3.30 -1.82 1.85
CA VAL A 228 -4.58 -1.11 1.64
C VAL A 228 -4.94 -0.26 2.87
N ASN A 229 -4.76 -0.80 4.08
CA ASN A 229 -4.99 -0.06 5.32
C ASN A 229 -4.03 1.13 5.43
N TYR A 230 -2.76 0.94 5.12
CA TYR A 230 -1.76 2.01 5.03
C TYR A 230 -2.19 3.13 4.07
N CYS A 231 -2.73 2.78 2.90
CA CYS A 231 -3.21 3.76 1.92
C CYS A 231 -4.47 4.51 2.35
N ASN A 232 -5.17 4.06 3.37
CA ASN A 232 -6.45 4.64 3.83
C ASN A 232 -6.42 5.14 5.27
N THR A 233 -5.29 5.06 5.95
CA THR A 233 -5.16 5.56 7.32
C THR A 233 -5.09 7.08 7.39
N ASN A 234 -5.62 7.65 8.47
CA ASN A 234 -5.38 9.05 8.84
C ASN A 234 -4.23 9.20 9.85
N ASP A 235 -3.71 8.09 10.37
CA ASP A 235 -2.59 8.07 11.31
C ASP A 235 -1.27 8.39 10.61
N CYS A 236 -0.21 8.56 11.40
CA CYS A 236 1.13 8.80 10.90
C CYS A 236 1.61 7.67 9.96
N LEU A 237 1.87 7.99 8.68
CA LEU A 237 2.30 7.00 7.69
C LEU A 237 3.63 6.33 8.08
N ARG A 238 4.58 7.07 8.66
CA ARG A 238 5.84 6.52 9.14
C ARG A 238 5.62 5.50 10.26
N ASN A 239 4.79 5.83 11.25
CA ASN A 239 4.51 4.93 12.35
C ASN A 239 3.80 3.66 11.87
N GLN A 240 2.93 3.74 10.85
CA GLN A 240 2.33 2.55 10.24
C GLN A 240 3.38 1.61 9.62
N ILE A 241 4.45 2.17 9.02
CA ILE A 241 5.57 1.37 8.51
C ILE A 241 6.34 0.73 9.66
N LEU A 242 6.73 1.50 10.67
CA LEU A 242 7.48 1.01 11.82
C LEU A 242 6.71 -0.09 12.57
N ASN A 243 5.44 0.15 12.87
CA ASN A 243 4.57 -0.84 13.52
C ASN A 243 4.42 -2.14 12.71
N TYR A 244 4.43 -2.05 11.37
CA TYR A 244 4.41 -3.24 10.52
C TYR A 244 5.65 -4.13 10.71
N PHE A 245 6.80 -3.53 11.00
CA PHE A 245 8.06 -4.24 11.26
C PHE A 245 8.33 -4.48 12.75
N ASP A 246 7.31 -4.37 13.60
CA ASP A 246 7.41 -4.55 15.06
C ASP A 246 8.42 -3.59 15.73
N GLU A 247 8.59 -2.38 15.17
CA GLU A 247 9.38 -1.31 15.73
C GLU A 247 8.48 -0.24 16.35
N ASP A 248 8.69 0.04 17.62
CA ASP A 248 7.93 1.06 18.33
C ASP A 248 8.39 2.46 17.89
N SER A 249 7.44 3.33 17.58
CA SER A 249 7.73 4.73 17.28
C SER A 249 7.84 5.54 18.57
N ALA A 250 8.88 6.37 18.67
CA ALA A 250 9.08 7.23 19.85
C ALA A 250 8.02 8.35 19.98
N ASN A 251 7.32 8.71 18.91
CA ASN A 251 6.35 9.78 18.85
C ASN A 251 5.11 9.39 18.04
N ASP A 252 3.93 9.87 18.46
CA ASP A 252 2.67 9.66 17.73
C ASP A 252 2.67 10.30 16.34
N LYS A 253 3.45 11.38 16.14
CA LYS A 253 3.55 12.14 14.88
C LYS A 253 5.00 12.33 14.45
N CYS A 254 5.34 11.87 13.25
CA CYS A 254 6.70 12.00 12.71
C CYS A 254 7.04 13.40 12.18
N LYS A 255 6.07 14.29 11.99
CA LYS A 255 6.20 15.63 11.38
C LYS A 255 6.83 15.64 9.97
N ASN A 256 6.97 14.48 9.34
CA ASN A 256 7.56 14.28 8.01
C ASN A 256 6.81 13.22 7.20
N CYS A 257 5.46 13.30 7.18
CA CYS A 257 4.59 12.58 6.24
C CYS A 257 3.33 13.40 5.97
N SER A 258 2.64 13.11 4.87
CA SER A 258 1.45 13.88 4.47
C SER A 258 0.39 13.94 5.57
N ASN A 259 0.15 12.85 6.29
CA ASN A 259 -0.87 12.83 7.35
C ASN A 259 -0.51 13.67 8.57
N CYS A 260 0.79 13.81 8.90
CA CYS A 260 1.24 14.62 10.03
C CYS A 260 1.33 16.11 9.71
N ILE A 261 1.61 16.47 8.44
CA ILE A 261 1.75 17.87 8.01
C ILE A 261 0.40 18.47 7.61
N ASP A 262 -0.54 17.62 7.19
CA ASP A 262 -1.87 18.06 6.77
C ASP A 262 -2.61 18.75 7.92
N SER A 263 -2.85 20.05 7.75
CA SER A 263 -3.60 20.92 8.67
C SER A 263 -5.09 20.98 8.37
N SER A 264 -5.61 20.08 7.51
CA SER A 264 -7.04 20.05 7.17
C SER A 264 -7.90 19.92 8.42
N GLU A 265 -9.03 20.63 8.41
CA GLU A 265 -10.02 20.58 9.48
C GLU A 265 -10.51 19.14 9.70
N MET A 266 -10.40 18.66 10.94
CA MET A 266 -10.95 17.36 11.35
C MET A 266 -12.39 17.57 11.81
N ILE A 267 -13.32 16.81 11.24
CA ILE A 267 -14.72 16.81 11.62
C ILE A 267 -15.08 15.52 12.36
N ASP A 268 -16.01 15.60 13.30
CA ASP A 268 -16.57 14.44 13.99
C ASP A 268 -17.48 13.67 13.03
N ILE A 269 -17.16 12.40 12.80
CA ILE A 269 -17.90 11.46 11.94
C ILE A 269 -18.50 10.31 12.74
N THR A 270 -18.60 10.46 14.05
CA THR A 270 -19.06 9.36 14.93
C THR A 270 -20.45 8.89 14.55
N LEU A 271 -21.36 9.80 14.22
CA LEU A 271 -22.72 9.45 13.80
C LEU A 271 -22.76 8.69 12.48
N GLU A 272 -21.97 9.11 11.49
CA GLU A 272 -21.83 8.44 10.21
C GLU A 272 -21.25 7.04 10.39
N ALA A 273 -20.23 6.91 11.21
CA ALA A 273 -19.64 5.62 11.57
C ALA A 273 -20.66 4.69 12.24
N GLN A 274 -21.44 5.19 13.20
CA GLN A 274 -22.52 4.42 13.84
C GLN A 274 -23.58 3.96 12.83
N LYS A 275 -24.01 4.81 11.88
CA LYS A 275 -24.92 4.44 10.80
C LYS A 275 -24.37 3.28 9.96
N ILE A 276 -23.09 3.34 9.58
CA ILE A 276 -22.41 2.30 8.79
C ILE A 276 -22.30 1.00 9.58
N LEU A 277 -21.81 1.04 10.82
CA LEU A 277 -21.67 -0.14 11.68
C LEU A 277 -23.04 -0.80 11.94
N SER A 278 -24.08 0.02 12.20
CA SER A 278 -25.45 -0.47 12.35
C SER A 278 -25.98 -1.13 11.08
N CYS A 279 -25.68 -0.59 9.90
CA CYS A 279 -26.06 -1.20 8.63
C CYS A 279 -25.38 -2.56 8.46
N ILE A 280 -24.08 -2.67 8.69
CA ILE A 280 -23.33 -3.93 8.60
C ILE A 280 -23.94 -4.99 9.52
N TYR A 281 -24.29 -4.62 10.76
CA TYR A 281 -24.98 -5.51 11.69
C TYR A 281 -26.32 -5.99 11.15
N ARG A 282 -27.18 -5.07 10.66
CA ARG A 282 -28.54 -5.38 10.18
C ARG A 282 -28.58 -6.18 8.89
N VAL A 283 -27.56 -6.10 8.06
CA VAL A 283 -27.41 -6.96 6.89
C VAL A 283 -26.68 -8.27 7.21
N ASN A 284 -26.63 -8.65 8.51
CA ASN A 284 -26.05 -9.89 9.03
C ASN A 284 -24.57 -10.09 8.68
N GLN A 285 -23.81 -9.01 8.43
CA GLN A 285 -22.38 -9.07 8.13
C GLN A 285 -22.04 -9.99 6.94
N ARG A 286 -22.92 -10.06 5.94
CA ARG A 286 -22.82 -10.97 4.77
C ARG A 286 -22.43 -10.27 3.48
N TYR A 287 -22.33 -8.94 3.49
CA TYR A 287 -22.14 -8.15 2.28
C TYR A 287 -20.84 -7.33 2.30
N GLY A 288 -20.31 -7.09 1.10
CA GLY A 288 -19.17 -6.22 0.90
C GLY A 288 -19.54 -4.73 0.90
N ALA A 289 -18.51 -3.87 0.85
CA ALA A 289 -18.66 -2.42 0.95
C ALA A 289 -19.68 -1.84 -0.05
N ASN A 290 -19.64 -2.25 -1.31
CA ASN A 290 -20.55 -1.72 -2.33
C ASN A 290 -22.04 -1.97 -2.01
N MET A 291 -22.38 -3.14 -1.49
CA MET A 291 -23.75 -3.43 -1.11
C MET A 291 -24.19 -2.62 0.10
N VAL A 292 -23.33 -2.50 1.11
CA VAL A 292 -23.56 -1.65 2.29
C VAL A 292 -23.78 -0.19 1.89
N ILE A 293 -22.96 0.34 0.97
CA ILE A 293 -23.12 1.69 0.42
C ILE A 293 -24.49 1.84 -0.27
N GLN A 294 -24.86 0.90 -1.11
CA GLN A 294 -26.16 0.94 -1.82
C GLN A 294 -27.35 0.91 -0.86
N VAL A 295 -27.29 0.11 0.21
CA VAL A 295 -28.33 0.07 1.26
C VAL A 295 -28.40 1.41 1.98
N LEU A 296 -27.27 1.94 2.45
CA LEU A 296 -27.21 3.22 3.17
C LEU A 296 -27.72 4.41 2.33
N ARG A 297 -27.51 4.34 1.01
CA ARG A 297 -28.01 5.36 0.09
C ARG A 297 -29.45 5.17 -0.37
N GLY A 298 -30.09 4.05 -0.04
CA GLY A 298 -31.45 3.76 -0.48
C GLY A 298 -31.54 3.45 -1.98
N SER A 299 -30.55 2.71 -2.51
CA SER A 299 -30.50 2.34 -3.92
C SER A 299 -31.59 1.34 -4.28
N LYS A 300 -32.33 1.61 -5.36
CA LYS A 300 -33.31 0.71 -5.96
C LYS A 300 -32.68 -0.34 -6.89
N ASN A 301 -31.39 -0.64 -6.73
CA ASN A 301 -30.70 -1.65 -7.53
C ASN A 301 -31.37 -3.03 -7.33
N LYS A 302 -31.47 -3.79 -8.43
CA LYS A 302 -32.06 -5.12 -8.46
C LYS A 302 -31.53 -6.05 -7.35
N LYS A 303 -30.20 -6.04 -7.12
CA LYS A 303 -29.57 -6.87 -6.08
C LYS A 303 -30.01 -6.49 -4.65
N VAL A 304 -30.25 -5.21 -4.39
CA VAL A 304 -30.72 -4.72 -3.08
C VAL A 304 -32.16 -5.19 -2.84
N LEU A 305 -33.02 -5.06 -3.87
CA LEU A 305 -34.45 -5.43 -3.80
C LEU A 305 -34.62 -6.95 -3.73
N GLU A 306 -33.92 -7.72 -4.55
CA GLU A 306 -33.95 -9.20 -4.51
C GLU A 306 -33.52 -9.77 -3.15
N ALA A 307 -32.53 -9.14 -2.53
CA ALA A 307 -32.07 -9.48 -1.18
C ALA A 307 -32.94 -8.90 -0.05
N ARG A 308 -34.03 -8.16 -0.38
CA ARG A 308 -34.95 -7.48 0.55
C ARG A 308 -34.25 -6.58 1.55
N LEU A 309 -33.12 -5.95 1.13
CA LEU A 309 -32.34 -5.05 1.96
C LEU A 309 -32.93 -3.64 2.03
N ASP A 310 -33.92 -3.34 1.23
CA ASP A 310 -34.79 -2.16 1.32
C ASP A 310 -35.68 -2.15 2.57
N ASN A 311 -35.88 -3.30 3.22
CA ASN A 311 -36.66 -3.44 4.44
C ASN A 311 -35.84 -3.22 5.74
N VAL A 312 -34.51 -3.11 5.65
CA VAL A 312 -33.69 -2.86 6.85
C VAL A 312 -33.81 -1.40 7.28
N SER A 313 -33.88 -1.14 8.59
CA SER A 313 -34.08 0.22 9.15
C SER A 313 -32.96 1.21 8.82
N THR A 314 -31.84 0.71 8.29
CA THR A 314 -30.72 1.53 7.82
C THR A 314 -30.75 1.82 6.32
N TYR A 315 -31.83 1.43 5.62
CA TYR A 315 -31.99 1.73 4.21
C TYR A 315 -32.23 3.23 4.00
N GLY A 316 -31.39 3.87 3.18
CA GLY A 316 -31.51 5.26 2.80
C GLY A 316 -31.13 6.31 3.87
N ILE A 317 -30.59 5.91 5.03
CA ILE A 317 -30.26 6.85 6.12
C ILE A 317 -29.01 7.73 5.83
N MET A 318 -28.31 7.49 4.71
CA MET A 318 -27.16 8.29 4.23
C MET A 318 -27.32 8.70 2.77
N LYS A 319 -28.55 8.95 2.30
CA LYS A 319 -28.85 9.33 0.91
C LYS A 319 -28.19 10.63 0.47
N GLU A 320 -27.90 11.53 1.41
CA GLU A 320 -27.21 12.80 1.20
C GLU A 320 -25.71 12.69 0.92
N TYR A 321 -25.09 11.54 1.28
CA TYR A 321 -23.68 11.31 1.04
C TYR A 321 -23.43 10.70 -0.35
N SER A 322 -22.29 11.01 -0.95
CA SER A 322 -21.83 10.33 -2.16
C SER A 322 -21.33 8.91 -1.85
N ASP A 323 -21.32 8.02 -2.85
CA ASP A 323 -20.75 6.67 -2.71
C ASP A 323 -19.29 6.73 -2.26
N SER A 324 -18.54 7.71 -2.78
CA SER A 324 -17.13 7.92 -2.42
C SER A 324 -16.97 8.33 -0.94
N ALA A 325 -17.83 9.22 -0.43
CA ALA A 325 -17.76 9.64 0.96
C ALA A 325 -18.05 8.48 1.94
N ILE A 326 -19.10 7.69 1.67
CA ILE A 326 -19.39 6.51 2.49
C ILE A 326 -18.26 5.47 2.40
N SER A 327 -17.71 5.27 1.19
CA SER A 327 -16.57 4.37 0.99
C SER A 327 -15.34 4.80 1.79
N GLU A 328 -15.05 6.11 1.84
CA GLU A 328 -13.95 6.66 2.65
C GLU A 328 -14.13 6.37 4.14
N ILE A 329 -15.33 6.59 4.67
CA ILE A 329 -15.61 6.29 6.09
C ILE A 329 -15.46 4.78 6.35
N ILE A 330 -15.99 3.92 5.46
CA ILE A 330 -15.82 2.47 5.59
C ILE A 330 -14.34 2.10 5.63
N MET A 331 -13.51 2.64 4.71
CA MET A 331 -12.09 2.33 4.67
C MET A 331 -11.35 2.85 5.90
N THR A 332 -11.75 4.00 6.44
CA THR A 332 -11.24 4.51 7.72
C THR A 332 -11.59 3.56 8.87
N LEU A 333 -12.82 3.07 8.93
CA LEU A 333 -13.25 2.09 9.95
C LEU A 333 -12.50 0.75 9.82
N VAL A 334 -12.18 0.33 8.60
CA VAL A 334 -11.35 -0.87 8.33
C VAL A 334 -9.91 -0.65 8.78
N SER A 335 -9.29 0.46 8.37
CA SER A 335 -7.88 0.76 8.72
C SER A 335 -7.67 0.95 10.22
N SER A 336 -8.67 1.51 10.92
CA SER A 336 -8.64 1.68 12.38
C SER A 336 -9.08 0.43 13.16
N GLY A 337 -9.41 -0.67 12.45
CA GLY A 337 -9.74 -1.95 13.07
C GLY A 337 -11.13 -2.05 13.69
N TYR A 338 -12.05 -1.13 13.39
CA TYR A 338 -13.47 -1.22 13.78
C TYR A 338 -14.27 -2.15 12.88
N ILE A 339 -13.85 -2.32 11.63
CA ILE A 339 -14.41 -3.27 10.68
C ILE A 339 -13.31 -4.22 10.24
N HIS A 340 -13.60 -5.51 10.23
CA HIS A 340 -12.78 -6.52 9.58
C HIS A 340 -13.34 -6.79 8.18
N MET A 341 -12.53 -6.60 7.15
CA MET A 341 -12.84 -6.99 5.79
C MET A 341 -12.24 -8.37 5.53
N THR A 342 -13.06 -9.38 5.18
CA THR A 342 -12.55 -10.73 4.92
C THR A 342 -11.58 -10.74 3.73
N HIS A 343 -10.66 -11.70 3.72
CA HIS A 343 -9.59 -11.79 2.73
C HIS A 343 -9.96 -12.62 1.49
N ASP A 344 -11.26 -12.94 1.34
CA ASP A 344 -11.77 -13.78 0.26
C ASP A 344 -11.84 -13.06 -1.09
N LYS A 345 -12.13 -13.85 -2.14
CA LYS A 345 -12.44 -13.33 -3.49
C LYS A 345 -13.52 -12.25 -3.47
N TYR A 346 -14.53 -12.43 -2.63
CA TYR A 346 -15.64 -11.49 -2.42
C TYR A 346 -15.64 -11.01 -0.97
N PRO A 347 -14.86 -9.98 -0.65
CA PRO A 347 -14.73 -9.51 0.73
C PRO A 347 -16.05 -9.06 1.30
N VAL A 348 -16.34 -9.50 2.52
CA VAL A 348 -17.48 -9.02 3.30
C VAL A 348 -17.02 -8.22 4.50
N LEU A 349 -17.88 -7.30 4.95
CA LEU A 349 -17.60 -6.46 6.10
C LEU A 349 -18.14 -7.14 7.38
N LYS A 350 -17.30 -7.30 8.38
CA LYS A 350 -17.62 -7.85 9.70
C LYS A 350 -17.27 -6.86 10.79
N LEU A 351 -18.08 -6.80 11.83
CA LEU A 351 -17.80 -6.02 13.02
C LEU A 351 -16.71 -6.68 13.85
N THR A 352 -15.89 -5.88 14.51
CA THR A 352 -14.91 -6.32 15.50
C THR A 352 -15.41 -6.03 16.92
N SER A 353 -14.72 -6.53 17.94
CA SER A 353 -15.05 -6.18 19.33
C SER A 353 -14.97 -4.67 19.59
N LYS A 354 -14.08 -3.96 18.89
CA LYS A 354 -13.93 -2.49 19.00
C LYS A 354 -15.13 -1.71 18.44
N SER A 355 -15.93 -2.30 17.56
CA SER A 355 -17.11 -1.63 16.97
C SER A 355 -18.13 -1.22 18.05
N ALA A 356 -18.22 -2.00 19.12
CA ALA A 356 -19.17 -1.74 20.22
C ALA A 356 -18.89 -0.40 20.92
N ASP A 357 -17.64 0.01 21.03
CA ASP A 357 -17.27 1.27 21.69
C ASP A 357 -17.65 2.49 20.84
N VAL A 358 -17.61 2.37 19.52
CA VAL A 358 -18.11 3.41 18.60
C VAL A 358 -19.63 3.45 18.63
N LEU A 359 -20.29 2.29 18.55
CA LEU A 359 -21.77 2.20 18.59
C LEU A 359 -22.35 2.74 19.89
N SER A 360 -21.67 2.55 21.03
CA SER A 360 -22.08 3.09 22.34
C SER A 360 -21.68 4.57 22.55
N GLY A 361 -20.96 5.18 21.61
CA GLY A 361 -20.50 6.57 21.72
C GLY A 361 -19.34 6.79 22.71
N LYS A 362 -18.72 5.72 23.21
CA LYS A 362 -17.54 5.82 24.09
C LYS A 362 -16.34 6.39 23.37
N ILE A 363 -16.22 6.11 22.06
CA ILE A 363 -15.13 6.59 21.21
C ILE A 363 -15.72 7.53 20.15
N LYS A 364 -15.13 8.71 20.02
CA LYS A 364 -15.41 9.66 18.94
C LYS A 364 -14.44 9.45 17.80
N LEU A 365 -14.95 9.48 16.59
CA LEU A 365 -14.17 9.31 15.37
C LEU A 365 -14.12 10.63 14.59
N HIS A 366 -12.93 10.95 14.11
CA HIS A 366 -12.69 12.16 13.32
C HIS A 366 -12.14 11.83 11.95
N HIS A 367 -12.50 12.62 10.96
CA HIS A 367 -12.00 12.48 9.58
C HIS A 367 -11.75 13.85 8.96
N LYS A 368 -10.90 13.91 7.94
CA LYS A 368 -10.60 15.15 7.20
C LYS A 368 -11.82 15.61 6.42
N LYS A 369 -12.24 16.85 6.61
CA LYS A 369 -13.46 17.44 6.02
C LYS A 369 -13.51 17.36 4.51
N HIS A 370 -12.39 17.66 3.83
CA HIS A 370 -12.32 17.69 2.37
C HIS A 370 -12.57 16.34 1.68
N LEU A 371 -12.40 15.23 2.41
CA LEU A 371 -12.66 13.88 1.88
C LEU A 371 -14.14 13.48 1.95
N LEU A 372 -14.97 14.22 2.71
CA LEU A 372 -16.38 13.90 3.00
C LEU A 372 -17.38 14.84 2.32
N GLN A 373 -17.06 15.41 1.16
CA GLN A 373 -17.97 16.32 0.45
C GLN A 373 -19.35 15.69 0.22
N LYS A 374 -20.39 16.38 0.69
CA LYS A 374 -21.79 16.07 0.39
C LYS A 374 -22.07 16.42 -1.09
N LYS A 375 -23.07 15.74 -1.67
CA LYS A 375 -23.41 15.82 -3.10
C LYS A 375 -23.68 17.23 -3.62
N ASP A 376 -24.16 18.13 -2.75
CA ASP A 376 -24.61 19.48 -3.13
C ASP A 376 -23.49 20.52 -3.31
N GLU A 377 -22.25 20.24 -2.86
CA GLU A 377 -21.12 21.18 -3.02
C GLU A 377 -20.45 21.07 -4.39
N LYS A 378 -20.49 19.91 -5.03
CA LYS A 378 -19.89 19.70 -6.36
C LYS A 378 -20.68 20.35 -7.52
N GLU A 379 -22.00 20.56 -7.35
CA GLU A 379 -22.81 21.22 -8.39
C GLU A 379 -22.70 22.75 -8.37
N LYS A 380 -22.21 23.33 -7.27
CA LYS A 380 -22.00 24.79 -7.16
C LYS A 380 -20.67 25.23 -7.75
N ASP A 381 -19.61 24.45 -7.61
CA ASP A 381 -18.27 24.78 -8.15
C ASP A 381 -18.17 24.58 -9.67
N SER A 382 -19.01 23.71 -10.26
CA SER A 382 -19.08 23.51 -11.71
C SER A 382 -19.95 24.53 -12.46
N LYS A 383 -20.67 25.42 -11.75
CA LYS A 383 -21.51 26.49 -12.33
C LYS A 383 -20.91 27.90 -12.15
N SER A 384 -19.71 27.99 -11.53
CA SER A 384 -19.02 29.27 -11.32
C SER A 384 -17.71 29.41 -12.12
N THR A 385 -17.58 28.63 -13.22
CA THR A 385 -16.45 28.77 -14.16
C THR A 385 -16.98 29.06 -15.56
#